data_2916b504d5765a6347a6c9da03b10a95
#
_entry.id   2916b504d5765a6347a6c9da03b10a95
#
_cell.length_a   1.000
_cell.length_b   1.000
_cell.length_c   1.000
_cell.angle_alpha   90.00
_cell.angle_beta   90.00
_cell.angle_gamma   90.00
#
_symmetry.space_group_name_H-M   'P 1'
#
loop_
_entity.id
_entity.type
_entity.pdbx_description
1 polymer ?
#
loop_
_entity_poly.entity_id
_entity_poly.type
_entity_poly.pdbx_seq_one_letter_code
_entity_poly.pdbx_strand_id
1 'polypeptide(L)'
;EYHRTIAPINEDVFYLNSTGIHSVGQKVYTDTMSTVDVGSPIADLVVASLSSSYEPKAIYFPGENQYVLANNTDMFVFTHSSAAKLTAWTRYVIPNEILDMVAYRNYFFLRIKEGSDEHIYSFNPSSYQDTTASSTSNIDVEILSSFNSLDSPGHWKQIIGSDVMFTGTANLQHRWDSRSPSSFTTAISLGDDTR
;
A
#
# COMPACT_ATOMS: atom_id res chain seq x y z
N GLU A 1 -12.26 16.32 -10.80
CA GLU A 1 -11.28 17.11 -10.02
C GLU A 1 -10.98 16.40 -8.70
N TYR A 2 -9.69 16.38 -8.30
CA TYR A 2 -9.23 15.59 -7.13
C TYR A 2 -8.76 16.49 -5.97
N HIS A 3 -9.44 17.63 -5.77
CA HIS A 3 -9.03 18.64 -4.77
C HIS A 3 -8.97 18.09 -3.33
N ARG A 4 -9.75 17.07 -3.00
CA ARG A 4 -9.75 16.41 -1.68
C ARG A 4 -8.57 15.46 -1.46
N THR A 5 -7.66 15.35 -2.44
CA THR A 5 -6.47 14.50 -2.34
C THR A 5 -5.20 15.28 -2.01
N ILE A 6 -5.32 16.59 -1.84
CA ILE A 6 -4.18 17.45 -1.50
C ILE A 6 -3.93 17.34 0.00
N ALA A 7 -2.76 16.83 0.37
CA ALA A 7 -2.35 16.74 1.77
C ALA A 7 -0.85 17.03 1.93
N PRO A 8 -0.47 17.75 3.00
CA PRO A 8 0.93 17.98 3.32
C PRO A 8 1.56 16.69 3.86
N ILE A 9 2.84 16.51 3.57
CA ILE A 9 3.68 15.48 4.19
C ILE A 9 5.09 16.06 4.39
N ASN A 10 5.53 16.19 5.64
CA ASN A 10 6.76 16.88 5.98
C ASN A 10 6.83 18.30 5.36
N GLU A 11 7.83 18.57 4.54
CA GLU A 11 8.06 19.85 3.85
C GLU A 11 7.48 19.86 2.42
N ASP A 12 6.66 18.88 2.06
CA ASP A 12 6.09 18.70 0.73
C ASP A 12 4.56 18.61 0.75
N VAL A 13 3.96 18.67 -0.42
CA VAL A 13 2.51 18.52 -0.62
C VAL A 13 2.29 17.46 -1.69
N PHE A 14 1.54 16.42 -1.35
CA PHE A 14 1.13 15.41 -2.30
C PHE A 14 -0.29 15.68 -2.80
N TYR A 15 -0.53 15.31 -4.04
CA TYR A 15 -1.83 15.42 -4.68
C TYR A 15 -2.01 14.35 -5.75
N LEU A 16 -3.25 14.02 -6.04
CA LEU A 16 -3.63 13.10 -7.12
C LEU A 16 -4.00 13.87 -8.38
N ASN A 17 -3.63 13.34 -9.53
CA ASN A 17 -4.17 13.73 -10.82
C ASN A 17 -4.52 12.49 -11.68
N SER A 18 -4.82 12.68 -12.96
CA SER A 18 -5.17 11.59 -13.89
C SER A 18 -4.02 10.62 -14.20
N THR A 19 -2.79 10.95 -13.85
CA THR A 19 -1.59 10.13 -14.10
C THR A 19 -1.03 9.49 -12.84
N GLY A 20 -1.61 9.77 -11.67
CA GLY A 20 -1.19 9.21 -10.40
C GLY A 20 -0.96 10.24 -9.30
N ILE A 21 -0.23 9.87 -8.28
CA ILE A 21 0.11 10.71 -7.13
C ILE A 21 1.42 11.46 -7.41
N HIS A 22 1.41 12.75 -7.16
CA HIS A 22 2.53 13.66 -7.43
C HIS A 22 2.91 14.48 -6.21
N SER A 23 4.16 14.95 -6.21
CA SER A 23 4.74 15.84 -5.22
C SER A 23 4.89 17.25 -5.82
N VAL A 24 4.55 18.27 -5.04
CA VAL A 24 4.75 19.68 -5.44
C VAL A 24 6.23 20.05 -5.34
N GLY A 25 6.93 19.62 -4.29
CA GLY A 25 8.34 19.89 -4.07
C GLY A 25 9.21 19.39 -5.20
N GLN A 26 8.90 18.20 -5.71
CA GLN A 26 9.65 17.61 -6.82
C GLN A 26 9.45 18.38 -8.14
N LYS A 27 8.29 18.97 -8.38
CA LYS A 27 8.03 19.83 -9.57
C LYS A 27 8.77 21.15 -9.52
N VAL A 28 9.02 21.71 -8.34
CA VAL A 28 9.73 22.99 -8.18
C VAL A 28 11.23 22.84 -8.45
N TYR A 29 11.81 21.68 -8.14
CA TYR A 29 13.24 21.42 -8.31
C TYR A 29 13.63 20.83 -9.68
N THR A 30 12.68 20.26 -10.41
CA THR A 30 12.93 19.68 -11.73
C THR A 30 12.03 20.37 -12.75
N ASP A 31 12.62 21.21 -13.60
CA ASP A 31 11.94 21.90 -14.72
C ASP A 31 11.45 20.92 -15.81
N THR A 32 11.73 19.65 -15.63
CA THR A 32 11.26 18.53 -16.45
C THR A 32 10.35 17.64 -15.63
N MET A 33 9.20 17.24 -16.20
CA MET A 33 8.38 16.16 -15.64
C MET A 33 9.27 14.94 -15.41
N SER A 34 9.78 14.81 -14.19
CA SER A 34 10.60 13.66 -13.82
C SER A 34 9.74 12.40 -13.91
N THR A 35 10.19 11.39 -14.63
CA THR A 35 9.61 10.05 -14.68
C THR A 35 9.73 9.31 -13.34
N VAL A 36 10.32 9.94 -12.33
CA VAL A 36 10.56 9.40 -10.98
C VAL A 36 9.81 10.26 -9.97
N ASP A 37 8.52 10.46 -10.17
CA ASP A 37 7.67 11.09 -9.15
C ASP A 37 7.38 10.08 -8.00
N VAL A 38 7.08 10.60 -6.83
CA VAL A 38 6.82 9.81 -5.61
C VAL A 38 5.79 8.71 -5.82
N GLY A 39 4.78 8.93 -6.64
CA GLY A 39 3.73 7.97 -6.98
C GLY A 39 4.06 7.02 -8.13
N SER A 40 5.19 7.22 -8.82
CA SER A 40 5.56 6.42 -10.00
C SER A 40 5.53 4.89 -9.76
N PRO A 41 5.99 4.35 -8.62
CA PRO A 41 5.97 2.91 -8.39
C PRO A 41 4.58 2.27 -8.33
N ILE A 42 3.54 3.06 -8.05
CA ILE A 42 2.16 2.59 -7.90
C ILE A 42 1.18 3.27 -8.86
N ALA A 43 1.67 4.07 -9.81
CA ALA A 43 0.83 4.89 -10.69
C ALA A 43 -0.24 4.05 -11.41
N ASP A 44 0.14 2.91 -11.97
CA ASP A 44 -0.79 2.02 -12.68
C ASP A 44 -1.89 1.47 -11.77
N LEU A 45 -1.56 1.14 -10.52
CA LEU A 45 -2.53 0.64 -9.54
C LEU A 45 -3.50 1.74 -9.12
N VAL A 46 -2.98 2.93 -8.86
CA VAL A 46 -3.80 4.08 -8.48
C VAL A 46 -4.73 4.48 -9.62
N VAL A 47 -4.19 4.63 -10.84
CA VAL A 47 -4.98 5.01 -12.02
C VAL A 47 -6.06 3.97 -12.33
N ALA A 48 -5.72 2.68 -12.22
CA ALA A 48 -6.69 1.60 -12.42
C ALA A 48 -7.82 1.58 -11.38
N SER A 49 -7.57 2.08 -10.16
CA SER A 49 -8.59 2.18 -9.13
C SER A 49 -9.56 3.36 -9.33
N LEU A 50 -9.17 4.38 -10.11
CA LEU A 50 -9.98 5.59 -10.30
C LEU A 50 -11.26 5.29 -11.08
N SER A 51 -12.37 5.77 -10.55
CA SER A 51 -13.68 5.67 -11.17
C SER A 51 -14.42 7.00 -11.03
N SER A 52 -15.23 7.34 -12.00
CA SER A 52 -16.10 8.53 -11.92
C SER A 52 -17.21 8.43 -10.87
N SER A 53 -17.43 7.22 -10.32
CA SER A 53 -18.45 6.97 -9.30
C SER A 53 -18.00 7.29 -7.88
N TYR A 54 -16.70 7.41 -7.65
CA TYR A 54 -16.13 7.66 -6.32
C TYR A 54 -15.23 8.89 -6.35
N GLU A 55 -15.26 9.66 -5.27
CA GLU A 55 -14.38 10.80 -5.09
C GLU A 55 -13.19 10.38 -4.21
N PRO A 56 -11.97 10.32 -4.78
CA PRO A 56 -10.79 10.00 -3.99
C PRO A 56 -10.50 11.10 -2.96
N LYS A 57 -10.02 10.69 -1.80
CA LYS A 57 -9.70 11.56 -0.67
C LYS A 57 -8.34 11.20 -0.11
N ALA A 58 -7.62 12.19 0.37
CA ALA A 58 -6.38 11.92 1.07
C ALA A 58 -6.25 12.73 2.35
N ILE A 59 -5.47 12.19 3.25
CA ILE A 59 -5.08 12.87 4.48
C ILE A 59 -3.62 12.59 4.82
N TYR A 60 -3.06 13.43 5.65
CA TYR A 60 -1.80 13.17 6.32
C TYR A 60 -2.07 12.60 7.71
N PHE A 61 -1.43 11.48 8.04
CA PHE A 61 -1.45 10.86 9.35
C PHE A 61 -0.13 11.11 10.08
N PRO A 62 -0.09 12.09 11.00
CA PRO A 62 1.17 12.50 11.64
C PRO A 62 1.77 11.43 12.54
N GLY A 63 0.94 10.57 13.16
CA GLY A 63 1.39 9.55 14.10
C GLY A 63 2.40 8.58 13.50
N GLU A 64 2.23 8.26 12.22
CA GLU A 64 3.09 7.31 11.49
C GLU A 64 3.83 7.99 10.33
N ASN A 65 3.72 9.31 10.19
CA ASN A 65 4.28 10.08 9.08
C ASN A 65 3.86 9.52 7.71
N GLN A 66 2.55 9.37 7.52
CA GLN A 66 1.96 8.75 6.34
C GLN A 66 1.06 9.71 5.57
N TYR A 67 1.17 9.66 4.24
CA TYR A 67 0.12 10.14 3.34
C TYR A 67 -0.78 8.96 3.00
N VAL A 68 -2.08 9.13 3.18
CA VAL A 68 -3.08 8.09 2.96
C VAL A 68 -4.07 8.58 1.92
N LEU A 69 -4.15 7.89 0.79
CA LEU A 69 -5.14 8.11 -0.28
C LEU A 69 -6.13 6.97 -0.27
N ALA A 70 -7.43 7.28 -0.13
CA ALA A 70 -8.50 6.30 -0.30
C ALA A 70 -9.34 6.60 -1.53
N ASN A 71 -9.72 5.54 -2.23
CA ASN A 71 -10.64 5.58 -3.35
C ASN A 71 -11.50 4.30 -3.36
N ASN A 72 -12.79 4.42 -3.08
CA ASN A 72 -13.70 3.28 -2.92
C ASN A 72 -13.21 2.31 -1.83
N THR A 73 -12.78 1.13 -2.20
CA THR A 73 -12.27 0.08 -1.29
C THR A 73 -10.75 0.07 -1.18
N ASP A 74 -10.06 0.80 -2.04
CA ASP A 74 -8.61 0.87 -2.06
C ASP A 74 -8.08 1.99 -1.16
N MET A 75 -7.06 1.67 -0.39
CA MET A 75 -6.33 2.64 0.42
C MET A 75 -4.83 2.51 0.14
N PHE A 76 -4.24 3.55 -0.44
CA PHE A 76 -2.80 3.63 -0.74
C PHE A 76 -2.11 4.47 0.32
N VAL A 77 -1.13 3.88 0.96
CA VAL A 77 -0.41 4.49 2.08
C VAL A 77 1.05 4.67 1.70
N PHE A 78 1.49 5.91 1.71
CA PHE A 78 2.90 6.25 1.59
C PHE A 78 3.47 6.45 2.99
N THR A 79 4.50 5.69 3.32
CA THR A 79 5.22 5.81 4.59
C THR A 79 6.62 6.34 4.35
N HIS A 80 6.98 7.38 5.09
CA HIS A 80 8.33 7.90 5.11
C HIS A 80 8.90 7.80 6.53
N SER A 81 9.95 7.00 6.69
CA SER A 81 10.68 6.87 7.95
C SER A 81 12.13 7.29 7.77
N SER A 82 12.47 8.46 8.27
CA SER A 82 13.85 8.95 8.26
C SER A 82 14.77 8.09 9.16
N ALA A 83 14.25 7.58 10.26
CA ALA A 83 14.99 6.72 11.18
C ALA A 83 15.35 5.37 10.54
N ALA A 84 14.41 4.75 9.83
CA ALA A 84 14.63 3.50 9.13
C ALA A 84 15.21 3.71 7.71
N LYS A 85 15.35 4.97 7.25
CA LYS A 85 15.71 5.30 5.86
C LYS A 85 14.81 4.59 4.85
N LEU A 86 13.53 4.45 5.19
CA LEU A 86 12.54 3.74 4.41
C LEU A 86 11.55 4.71 3.80
N THR A 87 11.30 4.52 2.52
CA THR A 87 10.21 5.15 1.79
C THR A 87 9.49 4.06 1.02
N ALA A 88 8.22 3.83 1.35
CA ALA A 88 7.47 2.71 0.78
C ALA A 88 6.00 3.05 0.56
N TRP A 89 5.42 2.43 -0.45
CA TRP A 89 3.99 2.38 -0.69
C TRP A 89 3.42 1.05 -0.23
N THR A 90 2.25 1.11 0.40
CA THR A 90 1.45 -0.06 0.79
C THR A 90 0.04 0.13 0.26
N ARG A 91 -0.59 -0.91 -0.25
CA ARG A 91 -2.00 -0.94 -0.61
C ARG A 91 -2.76 -1.78 0.39
N TYR A 92 -3.82 -1.23 0.94
CA TYR A 92 -4.83 -1.96 1.69
C TYR A 92 -6.11 -2.06 0.86
N VAL A 93 -6.77 -3.19 0.90
CA VAL A 93 -8.08 -3.40 0.30
C VAL A 93 -9.08 -3.59 1.44
N ILE A 94 -9.94 -2.61 1.61
CA ILE A 94 -10.98 -2.63 2.63
C ILE A 94 -12.21 -3.34 2.04
N PRO A 95 -12.90 -4.21 2.78
CA PRO A 95 -14.03 -4.98 2.24
C PRO A 95 -15.19 -4.12 1.73
N ASN A 96 -15.31 -2.90 2.23
CA ASN A 96 -16.44 -2.01 1.98
C ASN A 96 -15.96 -0.62 1.55
N GLU A 97 -16.87 0.19 1.00
CA GLU A 97 -16.59 1.54 0.51
C GLU A 97 -16.15 2.48 1.64
N ILE A 98 -15.02 3.12 1.45
CA ILE A 98 -14.48 4.16 2.34
C ILE A 98 -15.14 5.49 1.97
N LEU A 99 -16.00 5.98 2.85
CA LEU A 99 -16.71 7.24 2.65
C LEU A 99 -15.91 8.46 3.06
N ASP A 100 -15.11 8.33 4.14
CA ASP A 100 -14.29 9.43 4.64
C ASP A 100 -13.17 8.94 5.56
N MET A 101 -12.19 9.80 5.81
CA MET A 101 -11.06 9.53 6.67
C MET A 101 -10.75 10.73 7.54
N VAL A 102 -10.35 10.50 8.78
CA VAL A 102 -9.86 11.55 9.66
C VAL A 102 -8.69 11.06 10.51
N ALA A 103 -7.66 11.88 10.62
CA ALA A 103 -6.55 11.67 11.54
C ALA A 103 -6.66 12.69 12.68
N TYR A 104 -6.57 12.20 13.91
CA TYR A 104 -6.55 13.04 15.10
C TYR A 104 -5.49 12.53 16.07
N ARG A 105 -4.45 13.32 16.27
CA ARG A 105 -3.25 12.91 17.03
C ARG A 105 -2.66 11.63 16.45
N ASN A 106 -2.60 10.57 17.25
CA ASN A 106 -2.10 9.24 16.86
C ASN A 106 -3.20 8.25 16.49
N TYR A 107 -4.43 8.75 16.27
CA TYR A 107 -5.56 7.92 15.88
C TYR A 107 -5.93 8.20 14.43
N PHE A 108 -6.26 7.14 13.71
CA PHE A 108 -6.75 7.18 12.36
C PHE A 108 -8.13 6.51 12.30
N PHE A 109 -9.11 7.22 11.79
CA PHE A 109 -10.49 6.75 11.71
C PHE A 109 -10.94 6.70 10.27
N LEU A 110 -11.69 5.66 9.94
CA LEU A 110 -12.34 5.43 8.66
C LEU A 110 -13.85 5.44 8.85
N ARG A 111 -14.58 6.18 8.02
CA ARG A 111 -16.02 6.03 7.86
C ARG A 111 -16.27 5.12 6.67
N ILE A 112 -16.90 3.99 6.91
CA ILE A 112 -17.09 2.91 5.95
C ILE A 112 -18.59 2.64 5.80
N LYS A 113 -19.02 2.35 4.57
CA LYS A 113 -20.39 1.99 4.26
C LYS A 113 -20.55 0.47 4.23
N GLU A 114 -21.37 -0.06 5.13
CA GLU A 114 -21.70 -1.49 5.19
C GLU A 114 -23.18 -1.70 4.85
N GLY A 115 -23.46 -2.06 3.60
CA GLY A 115 -24.84 -2.16 3.11
C GLY A 115 -25.54 -0.81 3.06
N SER A 116 -26.57 -0.62 3.90
CA SER A 116 -27.28 0.66 4.07
C SER A 116 -26.73 1.53 5.19
N ASP A 117 -25.89 0.98 6.05
CA ASP A 117 -25.43 1.63 7.27
C ASP A 117 -24.01 2.19 7.11
N GLU A 118 -23.67 3.17 7.93
CA GLU A 118 -22.35 3.78 7.96
C GLU A 118 -21.75 3.57 9.36
N HIS A 119 -20.51 3.12 9.38
CA HIS A 119 -19.78 2.85 10.62
C HIS A 119 -18.46 3.62 10.66
N ILE A 120 -18.03 3.95 11.86
CA ILE A 120 -16.73 4.56 12.10
C ILE A 120 -15.82 3.53 12.74
N TYR A 121 -14.72 3.24 12.08
CA TYR A 121 -13.69 2.32 12.55
C TYR A 121 -12.43 3.07 12.91
N SER A 122 -11.75 2.62 13.93
CA SER A 122 -10.39 3.08 14.27
C SER A 122 -9.39 2.09 13.68
N PHE A 123 -8.43 2.61 12.94
CA PHE A 123 -7.30 1.82 12.47
C PHE A 123 -6.37 1.51 13.64
N ASN A 124 -6.17 0.23 13.92
CA ASN A 124 -5.29 -0.23 14.99
C ASN A 124 -4.14 -1.07 14.39
N PRO A 125 -2.92 -0.51 14.30
CA PRO A 125 -1.78 -1.22 13.71
C PRO A 125 -1.33 -2.44 14.53
N SER A 126 -1.82 -2.59 15.76
CA SER A 126 -1.53 -3.76 16.59
C SER A 126 -2.55 -4.88 16.45
N SER A 127 -3.58 -4.70 15.65
CA SER A 127 -4.56 -5.75 15.35
C SER A 127 -4.13 -6.53 14.12
N TYR A 128 -4.22 -7.86 14.21
CA TYR A 128 -4.01 -8.77 13.08
C TYR A 128 -5.32 -9.25 12.45
N GLN A 129 -6.43 -8.63 12.82
CA GLN A 129 -7.76 -8.98 12.36
C GLN A 129 -8.53 -7.72 11.98
N ASP A 130 -9.26 -7.81 10.88
CA ASP A 130 -10.26 -6.84 10.51
C ASP A 130 -11.59 -7.18 11.17
N THR A 131 -12.15 -6.22 11.89
CA THR A 131 -13.44 -6.35 12.54
C THR A 131 -14.43 -5.41 11.89
N THR A 132 -15.48 -5.95 11.30
CA THR A 132 -16.66 -5.22 10.82
C THR A 132 -17.78 -5.30 11.86
N ALA A 133 -18.89 -4.60 11.64
CA ALA A 133 -20.04 -4.67 12.53
C ALA A 133 -20.61 -6.10 12.65
N SER A 134 -20.42 -6.95 11.66
CA SER A 134 -21.01 -8.29 11.55
C SER A 134 -20.01 -9.45 11.65
N SER A 135 -18.72 -9.21 11.49
CA SER A 135 -17.71 -10.27 11.41
C SER A 135 -16.32 -9.82 11.81
N THR A 136 -15.49 -10.79 12.14
CA THR A 136 -14.03 -10.60 12.33
C THR A 136 -13.32 -11.59 11.42
N SER A 137 -12.35 -11.12 10.63
CA SER A 137 -11.55 -11.95 9.73
C SER A 137 -10.07 -11.65 9.90
N ASN A 138 -9.23 -12.63 9.61
CA ASN A 138 -7.79 -12.41 9.56
C ASN A 138 -7.42 -11.54 8.37
N ILE A 139 -6.40 -10.72 8.54
CA ILE A 139 -5.86 -9.90 7.47
C ILE A 139 -4.97 -10.77 6.58
N ASP A 140 -5.30 -10.85 5.30
CA ASP A 140 -4.45 -11.51 4.31
C ASP A 140 -3.36 -10.53 3.85
N VAL A 141 -2.11 -10.97 3.94
CA VAL A 141 -0.95 -10.17 3.56
C VAL A 141 -0.20 -10.86 2.42
N GLU A 142 0.02 -10.12 1.33
CA GLU A 142 0.89 -10.55 0.25
C GLU A 142 2.10 -9.62 0.16
N ILE A 143 3.30 -10.19 0.17
CA ILE A 143 4.56 -9.46 0.03
C ILE A 143 5.25 -9.94 -1.24
N LEU A 144 5.34 -9.06 -2.23
CA LEU A 144 6.05 -9.31 -3.48
C LEU A 144 7.38 -8.55 -3.48
N SER A 145 8.48 -9.28 -3.50
CA SER A 145 9.79 -8.66 -3.71
C SER A 145 10.06 -8.45 -5.20
N SER A 146 10.87 -7.43 -5.51
CA SER A 146 11.34 -7.21 -6.87
C SER A 146 12.18 -8.40 -7.36
N PHE A 147 12.21 -8.59 -8.70
CA PHE A 147 13.15 -9.55 -9.30
C PHE A 147 14.58 -9.14 -9.03
N ASN A 148 15.35 -10.10 -8.52
CA ASN A 148 16.77 -9.93 -8.27
C ASN A 148 17.57 -10.75 -9.28
N SER A 149 18.45 -10.08 -10.03
CA SER A 149 19.37 -10.76 -10.98
C SER A 149 20.52 -11.47 -10.29
N LEU A 150 20.66 -11.35 -8.95
CA LEU A 150 21.76 -11.91 -8.16
C LEU A 150 23.12 -11.59 -8.78
N ASP A 151 23.31 -10.32 -9.18
CA ASP A 151 24.52 -9.72 -9.77
C ASP A 151 25.04 -10.36 -11.07
N SER A 152 24.29 -11.27 -11.67
CA SER A 152 24.69 -11.94 -12.89
C SER A 152 23.51 -12.15 -13.84
N PRO A 153 22.99 -11.11 -14.51
CA PRO A 153 21.88 -11.24 -15.43
C PRO A 153 22.26 -12.18 -16.60
N GLY A 154 21.30 -13.00 -17.03
CA GLY A 154 21.49 -13.92 -18.16
C GLY A 154 22.17 -15.25 -17.81
N HIS A 155 22.61 -15.48 -16.61
CA HIS A 155 23.15 -16.76 -16.17
C HIS A 155 22.11 -17.64 -15.49
N TRP A 156 22.25 -18.95 -15.63
CA TRP A 156 21.48 -19.93 -14.88
C TRP A 156 21.71 -19.76 -13.38
N LYS A 157 20.64 -19.78 -12.60
CA LYS A 157 20.66 -19.67 -11.14
C LYS A 157 20.01 -20.88 -10.51
N GLN A 158 20.60 -21.35 -9.44
CA GLN A 158 20.00 -22.35 -8.58
C GLN A 158 19.73 -21.72 -7.22
N ILE A 159 18.47 -21.67 -6.82
CA ILE A 159 18.08 -21.29 -5.46
C ILE A 159 18.19 -22.54 -4.60
N ILE A 160 19.12 -22.53 -3.64
CA ILE A 160 19.37 -23.68 -2.75
C ILE A 160 18.42 -23.60 -1.55
N GLY A 161 18.03 -22.39 -1.13
CA GLY A 161 17.11 -22.18 -0.03
C GLY A 161 16.73 -20.71 0.12
N SER A 162 15.74 -20.47 0.94
CA SER A 162 15.31 -19.14 1.39
C SER A 162 14.99 -19.22 2.87
N ASP A 163 15.59 -18.32 3.64
CA ASP A 163 15.27 -18.17 5.05
C ASP A 163 14.20 -17.10 5.23
N VAL A 164 13.09 -17.46 5.84
CA VAL A 164 11.97 -16.55 6.12
C VAL A 164 11.66 -16.61 7.61
N MET A 165 11.75 -15.45 8.27
CA MET A 165 11.39 -15.32 9.69
C MET A 165 10.01 -14.69 9.80
N PHE A 166 9.07 -15.38 10.41
CA PHE A 166 7.70 -14.92 10.62
C PHE A 166 7.08 -15.62 11.84
N THR A 167 5.95 -15.12 12.28
CA THR A 167 5.09 -15.75 13.29
C THR A 167 3.74 -16.04 12.68
N GLY A 168 3.23 -17.27 12.87
CA GLY A 168 1.95 -17.72 12.30
C GLY A 168 2.14 -18.68 11.13
N THR A 169 1.30 -18.57 10.10
CA THR A 169 1.36 -19.39 8.89
C THR A 169 1.56 -18.53 7.66
N ALA A 170 2.39 -18.99 6.73
CA ALA A 170 2.64 -18.30 5.48
C ALA A 170 2.78 -19.30 4.32
N ASN A 171 2.55 -18.82 3.10
CA ASN A 171 2.84 -19.55 1.89
C ASN A 171 3.98 -18.85 1.15
N LEU A 172 5.03 -19.59 0.84
CA LEU A 172 6.16 -19.08 0.07
C LEU A 172 6.10 -19.60 -1.36
N GLN A 173 6.23 -18.68 -2.31
CA GLN A 173 6.36 -19.01 -3.74
C GLN A 173 7.53 -18.25 -4.35
N HIS A 174 8.23 -18.88 -5.27
CA HIS A 174 9.25 -18.23 -6.09
C HIS A 174 8.71 -18.02 -7.50
N ARG A 175 8.95 -16.83 -8.06
CA ARG A 175 8.66 -16.50 -9.44
C ARG A 175 9.95 -16.45 -10.24
N TRP A 176 10.01 -17.17 -11.37
CA TRP A 176 11.24 -17.30 -12.17
C TRP A 176 11.22 -16.51 -13.50
N ASP A 177 10.07 -16.02 -13.93
CA ASP A 177 9.97 -15.21 -15.15
C ASP A 177 9.17 -13.92 -14.86
N SER A 178 9.86 -12.78 -14.96
CA SER A 178 9.24 -11.47 -14.74
C SER A 178 8.16 -11.14 -15.78
N ARG A 179 8.22 -11.73 -16.95
CA ARG A 179 7.29 -11.49 -18.06
C ARG A 179 6.04 -12.36 -17.99
N SER A 180 6.06 -13.40 -17.18
CA SER A 180 4.92 -14.30 -17.00
C SER A 180 4.33 -14.18 -15.59
N PRO A 181 3.12 -13.65 -15.45
CA PRO A 181 2.48 -13.50 -14.15
C PRO A 181 2.16 -14.84 -13.47
N SER A 182 2.14 -15.93 -14.21
CA SER A 182 1.82 -17.28 -13.73
C SER A 182 3.05 -18.18 -13.50
N SER A 183 4.28 -17.65 -13.62
CA SER A 183 5.52 -18.42 -13.49
C SER A 183 5.95 -18.62 -12.03
N PHE A 184 5.03 -19.06 -11.18
CA PHE A 184 5.34 -19.37 -9.77
C PHE A 184 5.65 -20.86 -9.56
N THR A 185 6.48 -21.14 -8.57
CA THR A 185 6.60 -22.49 -8.00
C THR A 185 5.31 -22.90 -7.32
N THR A 186 5.13 -24.19 -7.05
CA THR A 186 4.11 -24.64 -6.11
C THR A 186 4.33 -23.94 -4.76
N ALA A 187 3.24 -23.50 -4.13
CA ALA A 187 3.29 -22.89 -2.82
C ALA A 187 3.83 -23.87 -1.78
N ILE A 188 4.78 -23.41 -0.98
CA ILE A 188 5.28 -24.14 0.18
C ILE A 188 4.60 -23.53 1.39
N SER A 189 3.77 -24.31 2.07
CA SER A 189 3.15 -23.89 3.33
C SER A 189 4.15 -23.97 4.46
N LEU A 190 4.36 -22.87 5.15
CA LEU A 190 5.22 -22.73 6.28
C LEU A 190 4.36 -22.57 7.53
N GLY A 191 4.60 -23.39 8.53
CA GLY A 191 3.97 -23.27 9.85
C GLY A 191 4.82 -22.42 10.79
N ASP A 192 4.23 -22.07 11.93
CA ASP A 192 4.94 -21.39 13.02
C ASP A 192 6.01 -22.34 13.57
N ASP A 193 7.26 -22.03 13.33
CA ASP A 193 8.40 -22.80 13.85
C ASP A 193 8.67 -22.27 15.27
N THR A 194 7.97 -22.84 16.22
CA THR A 194 8.23 -22.60 17.65
C THR A 194 9.59 -23.24 18.01
N ARG A 195 10.67 -22.51 17.75
CA ARG A 195 11.98 -22.80 18.32
C ARG A 195 12.19 -22.02 19.58
#